data_e693aad2e6e3653348b901e8c6c939f8
#
_entry.id   e693aad2e6e3653348b901e8c6c939f8
#
_cell.length_a   1.000
_cell.length_b   1.000
_cell.length_c   1.000
_cell.angle_alpha   90.00
_cell.angle_beta   90.00
_cell.angle_gamma   90.00
#
_symmetry.space_group_name_H-M   'P 1'
#
loop_
_entity.id
_entity.type
_entity.pdbx_description
1 polymer ?
#
loop_
_entity_poly.entity_id
_entity_poly.type
_entity_poly.pdbx_seq_one_letter_code
_entity_poly.pdbx_strand_id
1 'polypeptide(L)'
;LPIVSSSRMRSLRDLLLEYGTFVTTMTCDDRPGKLFDGLQHCRSTIFILQCRSSSEQTRLWSSGYRRWATDVRRNLFPLTTYSDAGDDQVRQNQFPKLASSLQVSAYEKVFQRGNSQLALMTSDRPSNNFGFYQESAQYWVKATVGLPYYSKNGKVGAPAHGRYLYFKDTQTTRIACAILNSSLFYTYFVAYGDCFHVSNALATSIPVPPAAFDD
;
A
#
# COMPACT_ATOMS: atom_id res chain seq x y z
N LEU A 1 -7.57 7.67 6.79
CA LEU A 1 -6.90 6.75 5.87
C LEU A 1 -7.77 5.61 5.34
N PRO A 2 -8.73 5.04 6.11
CA PRO A 2 -9.53 3.91 5.63
C PRO A 2 -10.20 4.14 4.28
N ILE A 3 -10.64 5.35 3.98
CA ILE A 3 -11.31 5.67 2.71
C ILE A 3 -10.46 5.33 1.48
N VAL A 4 -9.14 5.51 1.54
CA VAL A 4 -8.24 5.29 0.40
C VAL A 4 -7.65 3.88 0.35
N SER A 5 -7.61 3.14 1.47
CA SER A 5 -6.89 1.87 1.56
C SER A 5 -7.74 0.67 1.98
N SER A 6 -8.88 0.87 2.65
CA SER A 6 -9.68 -0.24 3.18
C SER A 6 -10.69 -0.75 2.16
N SER A 7 -10.76 -2.07 1.99
CA SER A 7 -11.81 -2.72 1.20
C SER A 7 -13.23 -2.47 1.78
N ARG A 8 -13.34 -2.27 3.09
CA ARG A 8 -14.62 -1.95 3.75
C ARG A 8 -15.21 -0.61 3.31
N MET A 9 -14.38 0.30 2.78
CA MET A 9 -14.80 1.61 2.29
C MET A 9 -15.02 1.63 0.77
N ARG A 10 -15.10 0.47 0.14
CA ARG A 10 -15.29 0.36 -1.31
C ARG A 10 -16.59 1.06 -1.76
N SER A 11 -17.72 0.78 -1.11
CA SER A 11 -19.00 1.40 -1.45
C SER A 11 -18.98 2.93 -1.33
N LEU A 12 -18.22 3.47 -0.36
CA LEU A 12 -18.05 4.92 -0.27
C LEU A 12 -17.22 5.47 -1.44
N ARG A 13 -16.18 4.77 -1.87
CA ARG A 13 -15.43 5.16 -3.08
C ARG A 13 -16.28 5.05 -4.34
N ASP A 14 -17.13 4.02 -4.46
CA ASP A 14 -18.09 3.89 -5.57
C ASP A 14 -19.00 5.13 -5.63
N LEU A 15 -19.54 5.58 -4.50
CA LEU A 15 -20.34 6.80 -4.43
C LEU A 15 -19.57 8.06 -4.83
N LEU A 16 -18.33 8.21 -4.34
CA LEU A 16 -17.50 9.36 -4.70
C LEU A 16 -17.21 9.40 -6.20
N LEU A 17 -16.98 8.25 -6.83
CA LEU A 17 -16.76 8.15 -8.28
C LEU A 17 -18.04 8.35 -9.07
N GLU A 18 -19.18 7.93 -8.54
CA GLU A 18 -20.50 8.10 -9.19
C GLU A 18 -20.94 9.57 -9.20
N TYR A 19 -20.82 10.24 -8.05
CA TYR A 19 -21.30 11.62 -7.88
C TYR A 19 -20.27 12.70 -8.17
N GLY A 20 -18.99 12.35 -8.32
CA GLY A 20 -17.91 13.29 -8.54
C GLY A 20 -17.47 13.41 -9.99
N THR A 21 -17.17 14.61 -10.44
CA THR A 21 -16.36 14.86 -11.64
C THR A 21 -14.87 14.87 -11.27
N PHE A 22 -14.54 15.49 -10.13
CA PHE A 22 -13.19 15.47 -9.56
C PHE A 22 -13.24 14.98 -8.12
N VAL A 23 -12.37 14.04 -7.79
CA VAL A 23 -12.09 13.59 -6.42
C VAL A 23 -10.63 13.87 -6.14
N THR A 24 -10.36 14.74 -5.19
CA THR A 24 -8.99 15.05 -4.77
C THR A 24 -8.76 14.51 -3.36
N THR A 25 -7.67 13.77 -3.17
CA THR A 25 -7.31 13.17 -1.87
C THR A 25 -5.95 13.67 -1.39
N MET A 26 -5.87 14.05 -0.12
CA MET A 26 -4.63 14.35 0.58
C MET A 26 -4.51 13.45 1.81
N THR A 27 -3.48 12.59 1.84
CA THR A 27 -3.27 11.66 2.95
C THR A 27 -2.06 12.06 3.78
N CYS A 28 -2.29 12.26 5.08
CA CYS A 28 -1.27 12.70 6.03
C CYS A 28 -0.95 11.60 7.04
N ASP A 29 0.35 11.43 7.31
CA ASP A 29 0.86 10.64 8.44
C ASP A 29 0.53 11.36 9.77
N ASP A 30 0.62 10.60 10.86
CA ASP A 30 0.55 11.10 12.23
C ASP A 30 1.94 11.38 12.82
N ARG A 31 3.01 11.22 12.04
CA ARG A 31 4.41 11.39 12.47
C ARG A 31 5.28 11.95 11.34
N PRO A 32 6.25 12.82 11.66
CA PRO A 32 6.48 13.48 12.96
C PRO A 32 5.42 14.53 13.30
N GLY A 33 4.74 15.13 12.31
CA GLY A 33 3.67 16.11 12.51
C GLY A 33 2.29 15.46 12.52
N LYS A 34 1.36 16.02 13.30
CA LYS A 34 -0.05 15.60 13.37
C LYS A 34 -0.95 16.65 12.75
N LEU A 35 -1.96 16.21 12.01
CA LEU A 35 -2.92 17.14 11.41
C LEU A 35 -3.86 17.75 12.48
N PHE A 36 -4.22 16.97 13.49
CA PHE A 36 -5.09 17.39 14.59
C PHE A 36 -4.42 17.14 15.93
N ASP A 37 -4.47 18.14 16.83
CA ASP A 37 -3.97 17.99 18.18
C ASP A 37 -4.87 17.03 18.97
N GLY A 38 -4.28 16.27 19.89
CA GLY A 38 -4.99 15.27 20.71
C GLY A 38 -5.23 13.91 20.04
N LEU A 39 -5.15 13.81 18.71
CA LEU A 39 -5.25 12.53 18.01
C LEU A 39 -3.88 11.85 17.93
N GLN A 40 -3.75 10.70 18.61
CA GLN A 40 -2.57 9.86 18.52
C GLN A 40 -2.85 8.66 17.58
N HIS A 41 -1.84 8.31 16.78
CA HIS A 41 -1.90 7.17 15.84
C HIS A 41 -3.05 7.27 14.80
N CYS A 42 -3.46 8.49 14.50
CA CYS A 42 -4.54 8.75 13.55
C CYS A 42 -3.98 9.34 12.25
N ARG A 43 -3.83 8.49 11.25
CA ARG A 43 -3.54 8.91 9.88
C ARG A 43 -4.81 9.39 9.24
N SER A 44 -4.76 10.58 8.64
CA SER A 44 -5.94 11.27 8.14
C SER A 44 -5.91 11.38 6.64
N THR A 45 -7.08 11.28 6.01
CA THR A 45 -7.27 11.64 4.61
C THR A 45 -8.30 12.76 4.53
N ILE A 46 -7.91 13.85 3.90
CA ILE A 46 -8.82 14.91 3.49
C ILE A 46 -9.20 14.60 2.04
N PHE A 47 -10.46 14.72 1.71
CA PHE A 47 -10.90 14.65 0.32
C PHE A 47 -11.79 15.84 -0.03
N ILE A 48 -11.73 16.24 -1.29
CA ILE A 48 -12.57 17.28 -1.87
C ILE A 48 -13.27 16.65 -3.05
N LEU A 49 -14.58 16.80 -3.11
CA LEU A 49 -15.43 16.31 -4.18
C LEU A 49 -16.02 17.50 -4.94
N GLN A 50 -15.80 17.54 -6.23
CA GLN A 50 -16.59 18.36 -7.13
C GLN A 50 -17.75 17.50 -7.65
N CYS A 51 -18.97 17.89 -7.27
CA CYS A 51 -20.16 17.15 -7.67
C CYS A 51 -20.33 17.18 -9.19
N ARG A 52 -20.83 16.07 -9.73
CA ARG A 52 -21.04 15.88 -11.16
C ARG A 52 -22.17 16.78 -11.65
N SER A 53 -21.86 17.53 -12.70
CA SER A 53 -22.86 18.32 -13.47
C SER A 53 -23.00 17.87 -14.93
N SER A 54 -22.15 16.92 -15.35
CA SER A 54 -22.10 16.41 -16.72
C SER A 54 -21.82 14.89 -16.73
N SER A 55 -21.88 14.27 -17.90
CA SER A 55 -21.56 12.85 -18.10
C SER A 55 -20.05 12.56 -18.21
N GLU A 56 -19.20 13.50 -17.86
CA GLU A 56 -17.74 13.32 -17.92
C GLU A 56 -17.25 12.23 -16.97
N GLN A 57 -16.15 11.56 -17.37
CA GLN A 57 -15.51 10.57 -16.53
C GLN A 57 -14.89 11.24 -15.30
N THR A 58 -15.02 10.59 -14.16
CA THR A 58 -14.43 11.07 -12.90
C THR A 58 -12.91 11.04 -12.97
N ARG A 59 -12.28 12.12 -12.54
CA ARG A 59 -10.82 12.22 -12.38
C ARG A 59 -10.45 12.16 -10.90
N LEU A 60 -9.47 11.34 -10.58
CA LEU A 60 -8.94 11.15 -9.23
C LEU A 60 -7.55 11.78 -9.12
N TRP A 61 -7.41 12.73 -8.21
CA TRP A 61 -6.13 13.38 -7.89
C TRP A 61 -5.65 13.00 -6.50
N SER A 62 -4.37 12.72 -6.36
CA SER A 62 -3.76 12.30 -5.10
C SER A 62 -2.50 13.11 -4.78
N SER A 63 -2.31 13.44 -3.50
CA SER A 63 -1.09 14.08 -3.00
C SER A 63 0.02 13.09 -2.66
N GLY A 64 -0.22 11.79 -2.79
CA GLY A 64 0.62 10.80 -2.15
C GLY A 64 0.46 10.74 -0.63
N TYR A 65 1.35 10.01 0.04
CA TYR A 65 1.40 9.91 1.49
C TYR A 65 2.35 10.94 2.08
N ARG A 66 1.81 11.90 2.81
CA ARG A 66 2.56 13.07 3.31
C ARG A 66 3.05 12.84 4.73
N ARG A 67 4.37 12.77 4.89
CA ARG A 67 5.07 12.92 6.17
C ARG A 67 5.63 14.33 6.26
N TRP A 68 5.42 15.00 7.37
CA TRP A 68 5.79 16.40 7.54
C TRP A 68 6.16 16.70 8.98
N ALA A 69 7.02 17.68 9.19
CA ALA A 69 7.39 18.16 10.51
C ALA A 69 6.48 19.32 10.95
N THR A 70 6.29 19.48 12.25
CA THR A 70 5.30 20.41 12.80
C THR A 70 5.58 21.89 12.43
N ASP A 71 6.84 22.25 12.24
CA ASP A 71 7.27 23.59 11.83
C ASP A 71 6.81 23.98 10.42
N VAL A 72 6.62 23.00 9.52
CA VAL A 72 6.11 23.26 8.16
C VAL A 72 4.59 23.29 8.07
N ARG A 73 3.86 23.16 9.19
CA ARG A 73 2.39 23.05 9.22
C ARG A 73 1.71 24.19 8.45
N ARG A 74 2.19 25.42 8.56
CA ARG A 74 1.62 26.60 7.87
C ARG A 74 1.68 26.49 6.35
N ASN A 75 2.68 25.76 5.85
CA ASN A 75 2.94 25.58 4.43
C ASN A 75 2.49 24.22 3.90
N LEU A 76 1.89 23.38 4.76
CA LEU A 76 1.52 22.02 4.40
C LEU A 76 0.63 21.94 3.16
N PHE A 77 -0.44 22.75 3.13
CA PHE A 77 -1.35 22.80 1.99
C PHE A 77 -0.74 23.49 0.77
N PRO A 78 -0.15 24.70 0.87
CA PRO A 78 0.47 25.37 -0.27
C PRO A 78 1.59 24.56 -0.95
N LEU A 79 2.35 23.78 -0.17
CA LEU A 79 3.45 22.97 -0.70
C LEU A 79 3.03 21.55 -1.13
N THR A 80 1.75 21.23 -1.02
CA THR A 80 1.27 19.91 -1.45
C THR A 80 1.01 19.93 -2.95
N THR A 81 1.69 19.00 -3.64
CA THR A 81 1.45 18.74 -5.06
C THR A 81 0.49 17.56 -5.20
N TYR A 82 -0.26 17.56 -6.31
CA TYR A 82 -1.21 16.49 -6.63
C TYR A 82 -0.91 15.96 -8.02
N SER A 83 -1.16 14.67 -8.21
CA SER A 83 -1.07 14.00 -9.50
C SER A 83 -2.37 13.27 -9.81
N ASP A 84 -2.73 13.24 -11.08
CA ASP A 84 -3.81 12.39 -11.58
C ASP A 84 -3.42 10.93 -11.37
N ALA A 85 -4.30 10.16 -10.73
CA ALA A 85 -4.04 8.75 -10.43
C ALA A 85 -4.17 7.82 -11.64
N GLY A 86 -4.70 8.34 -12.75
CA GLY A 86 -4.94 7.60 -13.99
C GLY A 86 -6.27 6.85 -14.03
N ASP A 87 -6.80 6.67 -15.22
CA ASP A 87 -8.12 6.08 -15.47
C ASP A 87 -8.23 4.63 -15.01
N ASP A 88 -7.14 3.86 -15.08
CA ASP A 88 -7.13 2.46 -14.65
C ASP A 88 -7.39 2.32 -13.15
N GLN A 89 -6.87 3.24 -12.33
CA GLN A 89 -7.11 3.25 -10.89
C GLN A 89 -8.57 3.58 -10.57
N VAL A 90 -9.14 4.55 -11.28
CA VAL A 90 -10.55 4.90 -11.16
C VAL A 90 -11.43 3.71 -11.52
N ARG A 91 -11.16 3.04 -12.65
CA ARG A 91 -11.90 1.83 -13.09
C ARG A 91 -11.83 0.70 -12.08
N GLN A 92 -10.71 0.53 -11.39
CA GLN A 92 -10.52 -0.50 -10.37
C GLN A 92 -11.04 -0.08 -8.98
N ASN A 93 -11.63 1.12 -8.87
CA ASN A 93 -12.05 1.71 -7.59
C ASN A 93 -10.92 1.74 -6.55
N GLN A 94 -9.74 2.12 -7.00
CA GLN A 94 -8.57 2.29 -6.15
C GLN A 94 -8.26 3.77 -6.00
N PHE A 95 -7.90 4.18 -4.79
CA PHE A 95 -7.50 5.55 -4.47
C PHE A 95 -6.04 5.54 -4.01
N PRO A 96 -5.09 5.32 -4.94
CA PRO A 96 -3.69 5.19 -4.58
C PRO A 96 -3.12 6.53 -4.11
N LYS A 97 -2.17 6.45 -3.17
CA LYS A 97 -1.43 7.61 -2.67
C LYS A 97 -0.20 7.86 -3.54
N LEU A 98 -0.41 8.36 -4.76
CA LEU A 98 0.64 8.67 -5.74
C LEU A 98 0.82 10.19 -5.84
N ALA A 99 2.05 10.65 -5.73
CA ALA A 99 2.39 12.08 -5.62
C ALA A 99 2.95 12.68 -6.92
N SER A 100 3.20 11.88 -7.93
CA SER A 100 3.81 12.36 -9.19
C SER A 100 3.42 11.48 -10.37
N SER A 101 3.43 12.08 -11.56
CA SER A 101 3.22 11.37 -12.83
C SER A 101 4.25 10.25 -13.05
N LEU A 102 5.48 10.42 -12.53
CA LEU A 102 6.50 9.38 -12.58
C LEU A 102 6.08 8.14 -11.80
N GLN A 103 5.52 8.31 -10.60
CA GLN A 103 5.00 7.19 -9.80
C GLN A 103 3.82 6.52 -10.51
N VAL A 104 2.88 7.30 -11.06
CA VAL A 104 1.75 6.78 -11.85
C VAL A 104 2.27 5.92 -12.99
N SER A 105 3.16 6.46 -13.84
CA SER A 105 3.74 5.74 -14.98
C SER A 105 4.54 4.50 -14.56
N ALA A 106 5.25 4.55 -13.42
CA ALA A 106 5.96 3.38 -12.91
C ALA A 106 5.00 2.24 -12.53
N TYR A 107 3.89 2.56 -11.85
CA TYR A 107 2.90 1.54 -11.48
C TYR A 107 2.09 1.05 -12.68
N GLU A 108 1.77 1.89 -13.66
CA GLU A 108 1.18 1.43 -14.91
C GLU A 108 2.06 0.34 -15.56
N LYS A 109 3.37 0.55 -15.63
CA LYS A 109 4.31 -0.46 -16.14
C LYS A 109 4.35 -1.73 -15.30
N VAL A 110 4.28 -1.60 -13.96
CA VAL A 110 4.23 -2.76 -13.07
C VAL A 110 2.96 -3.57 -13.31
N PHE A 111 1.80 -2.92 -13.42
CA PHE A 111 0.51 -3.59 -13.68
C PHE A 111 0.43 -4.18 -15.10
N GLN A 112 1.01 -3.52 -16.09
CA GLN A 112 1.04 -4.03 -17.47
C GLN A 112 1.95 -5.25 -17.62
N ARG A 113 3.09 -5.29 -16.90
CA ARG A 113 4.06 -6.39 -16.99
C ARG A 113 3.75 -7.52 -16.02
N GLY A 114 3.16 -7.21 -14.90
CA GLY A 114 2.73 -8.16 -13.88
C GLY A 114 1.36 -8.71 -14.23
N ASN A 115 1.29 -9.68 -15.13
CA ASN A 115 0.06 -10.35 -15.53
C ASN A 115 -0.42 -11.41 -14.52
N SER A 116 0.27 -11.53 -13.40
CA SER A 116 -0.03 -12.42 -12.28
C SER A 116 0.14 -11.65 -10.97
N GLN A 117 -0.36 -12.20 -9.89
CA GLN A 117 -0.13 -11.69 -8.53
C GLN A 117 0.67 -12.71 -7.74
N LEU A 118 1.45 -12.23 -6.77
CA LEU A 118 2.20 -13.11 -5.87
C LEU A 118 1.28 -14.12 -5.16
N ALA A 119 -0.01 -13.79 -4.99
CA ALA A 119 -1.04 -14.69 -4.45
C ALA A 119 -1.08 -16.06 -5.17
N LEU A 120 -0.91 -16.09 -6.50
CA LEU A 120 -0.96 -17.33 -7.28
C LEU A 120 0.24 -18.26 -7.02
N MET A 121 1.30 -17.73 -6.40
CA MET A 121 2.48 -18.51 -6.01
C MET A 121 2.40 -19.01 -4.57
N THR A 122 1.41 -18.54 -3.78
CA THR A 122 1.22 -18.96 -2.39
C THR A 122 0.40 -20.24 -2.27
N SER A 123 0.57 -20.93 -1.15
CA SER A 123 -0.22 -22.09 -0.74
C SER A 123 -1.00 -21.77 0.52
N ASP A 124 -2.25 -22.21 0.57
CA ASP A 124 -3.06 -22.12 1.80
C ASP A 124 -2.66 -23.18 2.85
N ARG A 125 -1.87 -24.18 2.42
CA ARG A 125 -1.42 -25.26 3.31
C ARG A 125 -0.08 -24.90 3.94
N PRO A 126 0.03 -24.94 5.27
CA PRO A 126 1.32 -24.78 5.95
C PRO A 126 2.35 -25.78 5.44
N SER A 127 3.56 -25.31 5.21
CA SER A 127 4.69 -26.11 4.75
C SER A 127 6.00 -25.59 5.37
N ASN A 128 7.09 -26.31 5.19
CA ASN A 128 8.43 -25.87 5.60
C ASN A 128 8.99 -24.76 4.66
N ASN A 129 8.39 -24.58 3.49
CA ASN A 129 8.74 -23.52 2.54
C ASN A 129 7.89 -22.30 2.81
N PHE A 130 8.34 -21.42 3.70
CA PHE A 130 7.60 -20.22 4.04
C PHE A 130 8.50 -18.98 4.15
N GLY A 131 7.93 -17.85 3.73
CA GLY A 131 8.43 -16.53 4.06
C GLY A 131 7.74 -16.03 5.34
N PHE A 132 8.54 -15.51 6.27
CA PHE A 132 8.05 -14.80 7.44
C PHE A 132 8.28 -13.31 7.26
N TYR A 133 7.27 -12.48 7.50
CA TYR A 133 7.44 -11.04 7.47
C TYR A 133 6.78 -10.35 8.66
N GLN A 134 7.34 -9.18 9.02
CA GLN A 134 6.80 -8.36 10.09
C GLN A 134 5.62 -7.54 9.56
N GLU A 135 4.45 -7.67 10.19
CA GLU A 135 3.23 -6.94 9.81
C GLU A 135 3.41 -5.43 9.94
N SER A 136 4.04 -4.97 11.00
CA SER A 136 4.29 -3.53 11.21
C SER A 136 5.45 -3.06 10.34
N ALA A 137 5.15 -2.28 9.30
CA ALA A 137 6.10 -1.79 8.32
C ALA A 137 6.08 -0.26 8.22
N GLN A 138 6.47 0.41 9.31
CA GLN A 138 6.41 1.87 9.37
C GLN A 138 7.38 2.55 8.38
N TYR A 139 8.60 2.00 8.21
CA TYR A 139 9.65 2.55 7.34
C TYR A 139 10.21 1.54 6.36
N TRP A 140 10.00 0.26 6.61
CA TRP A 140 10.55 -0.82 5.79
C TRP A 140 9.79 -2.12 6.02
N VAL A 141 9.60 -2.91 4.98
CA VAL A 141 9.11 -4.28 5.10
C VAL A 141 10.28 -5.20 5.36
N LYS A 142 10.15 -6.13 6.29
CA LYS A 142 11.18 -7.11 6.66
C LYS A 142 10.63 -8.50 6.46
N ALA A 143 11.15 -9.18 5.45
CA ALA A 143 10.80 -10.57 5.16
C ALA A 143 12.03 -11.48 5.20
N THR A 144 11.88 -12.69 5.74
CA THR A 144 12.94 -13.69 5.85
C THR A 144 12.44 -15.05 5.37
N VAL A 145 13.34 -15.82 4.78
CA VAL A 145 13.09 -17.25 4.50
C VAL A 145 13.16 -17.99 5.83
N GLY A 146 12.02 -18.53 6.26
CA GLY A 146 11.88 -19.12 7.59
C GLY A 146 11.80 -18.09 8.72
N LEU A 147 11.73 -18.59 9.96
CA LEU A 147 11.67 -17.75 11.16
C LEU A 147 13.04 -17.16 11.49
N PRO A 148 13.11 -15.85 11.73
CA PRO A 148 14.32 -15.25 12.28
C PRO A 148 14.47 -15.68 13.74
N TYR A 149 15.73 -15.72 14.23
CA TYR A 149 15.97 -15.91 15.66
C TYR A 149 15.36 -14.74 16.43
N TYR A 150 14.52 -15.08 17.40
CA TYR A 150 13.90 -14.10 18.29
C TYR A 150 13.80 -14.66 19.70
N SER A 151 14.27 -13.89 20.68
CA SER A 151 14.14 -14.23 22.09
C SER A 151 13.58 -13.03 22.87
N LYS A 152 12.60 -13.30 23.72
CA LYS A 152 12.00 -12.30 24.61
C LYS A 152 11.82 -12.91 25.99
N ASN A 153 12.34 -12.25 27.03
CA ASN A 153 12.28 -12.71 28.43
C ASN A 153 12.80 -14.15 28.59
N GLY A 154 13.91 -14.49 27.94
CA GLY A 154 14.54 -15.83 28.01
C GLY A 154 13.82 -16.92 27.21
N LYS A 155 12.73 -16.60 26.53
CA LYS A 155 11.99 -17.56 25.69
C LYS A 155 12.27 -17.30 24.21
N VAL A 156 12.71 -18.33 23.50
CA VAL A 156 12.88 -18.33 22.05
C VAL A 156 11.54 -18.65 21.40
N GLY A 157 11.18 -17.90 20.36
CA GLY A 157 9.92 -18.10 19.64
C GLY A 157 9.78 -17.22 18.42
N ALA A 158 8.59 -17.14 17.83
CA ALA A 158 8.30 -16.24 16.74
C ALA A 158 8.15 -14.80 17.24
N PRO A 159 8.67 -13.79 16.50
CA PRO A 159 8.38 -12.39 16.78
C PRO A 159 6.86 -12.11 16.80
N ALA A 160 6.42 -11.25 17.72
CA ALA A 160 5.03 -10.81 17.75
C ALA A 160 4.66 -10.08 16.44
N HIS A 161 3.39 -10.16 16.04
CA HIS A 161 2.88 -9.52 14.83
C HIS A 161 3.59 -9.95 13.54
N GLY A 162 4.10 -11.18 13.51
CA GLY A 162 4.63 -11.79 12.29
C GLY A 162 3.54 -12.48 11.48
N ARG A 163 3.75 -12.55 10.18
CA ARG A 163 2.88 -13.21 9.21
C ARG A 163 3.65 -14.24 8.41
N TYR A 164 2.95 -15.25 7.93
CA TYR A 164 3.50 -16.35 7.16
C TYR A 164 2.86 -16.37 5.77
N LEU A 165 3.70 -16.60 4.76
CA LEU A 165 3.29 -16.93 3.39
C LEU A 165 3.95 -18.26 3.03
N TYR A 166 3.15 -19.25 2.64
CA TYR A 166 3.64 -20.59 2.29
C TYR A 166 3.76 -20.71 0.78
N PHE A 167 4.77 -21.43 0.33
CA PHE A 167 5.09 -21.61 -1.08
C PHE A 167 5.35 -23.10 -1.40
N LYS A 168 5.38 -23.43 -2.70
CA LYS A 168 5.64 -24.79 -3.17
C LYS A 168 7.06 -25.28 -2.85
N ASP A 169 8.04 -24.36 -2.90
CA ASP A 169 9.47 -24.66 -2.76
C ASP A 169 10.27 -23.50 -2.17
N THR A 170 11.53 -23.78 -1.85
CA THR A 170 12.44 -22.78 -1.25
C THR A 170 12.83 -21.69 -2.23
N GLN A 171 12.95 -21.99 -3.52
CA GLN A 171 13.32 -20.99 -4.54
C GLN A 171 12.24 -19.92 -4.66
N THR A 172 10.99 -20.34 -4.82
CA THR A 172 9.83 -19.44 -4.82
C THR A 172 9.76 -18.61 -3.54
N THR A 173 10.05 -19.20 -2.37
CA THR A 173 10.10 -18.50 -1.09
C THR A 173 11.16 -17.39 -1.09
N ARG A 174 12.37 -17.69 -1.60
CA ARG A 174 13.47 -16.68 -1.68
C ARG A 174 13.10 -15.51 -2.58
N ILE A 175 12.53 -15.78 -3.75
CA ILE A 175 12.09 -14.75 -4.70
C ILE A 175 11.01 -13.88 -4.06
N ALA A 176 10.00 -14.48 -3.43
CA ALA A 176 8.94 -13.75 -2.73
C ALA A 176 9.50 -12.86 -1.61
N CYS A 177 10.44 -13.37 -0.80
CA CYS A 177 11.10 -12.56 0.23
C CYS A 177 11.92 -11.41 -0.37
N ALA A 178 12.59 -11.60 -1.50
CA ALA A 178 13.32 -10.56 -2.20
C ALA A 178 12.36 -9.47 -2.70
N ILE A 179 11.23 -9.85 -3.27
CA ILE A 179 10.18 -8.91 -3.71
C ILE A 179 9.68 -8.10 -2.50
N LEU A 180 9.29 -8.75 -1.40
CA LEU A 180 8.78 -8.08 -0.21
C LEU A 180 9.79 -7.13 0.46
N ASN A 181 11.08 -7.42 0.36
CA ASN A 181 12.16 -6.56 0.86
C ASN A 181 12.56 -5.45 -0.12
N SER A 182 12.00 -5.42 -1.32
CA SER A 182 12.37 -4.44 -2.33
C SER A 182 11.78 -3.06 -2.05
N SER A 183 12.46 -2.02 -2.53
CA SER A 183 11.93 -0.66 -2.52
C SER A 183 10.63 -0.55 -3.34
N LEU A 184 10.47 -1.35 -4.39
CA LEU A 184 9.26 -1.40 -5.19
C LEU A 184 8.06 -1.85 -4.32
N PHE A 185 8.23 -2.93 -3.55
CA PHE A 185 7.15 -3.38 -2.66
C PHE A 185 6.87 -2.37 -1.55
N TYR A 186 7.90 -1.73 -0.98
CA TYR A 186 7.68 -0.71 0.03
C TYR A 186 6.88 0.47 -0.52
N THR A 187 7.19 0.97 -1.71
CA THR A 187 6.40 2.03 -2.34
C THR A 187 5.00 1.58 -2.71
N TYR A 188 4.82 0.32 -3.14
CA TYR A 188 3.51 -0.30 -3.36
C TYR A 188 2.68 -0.33 -2.07
N PHE A 189 3.26 -0.77 -0.97
CA PHE A 189 2.63 -0.73 0.35
C PHE A 189 2.22 0.70 0.75
N VAL A 190 3.06 1.70 0.51
CA VAL A 190 2.72 3.10 0.78
C VAL A 190 1.59 3.57 -0.12
N ALA A 191 1.62 3.24 -1.40
CA ALA A 191 0.60 3.68 -2.36
C ALA A 191 -0.79 3.06 -2.08
N TYR A 192 -0.86 1.76 -1.80
CA TYR A 192 -2.10 1.00 -1.76
C TYR A 192 -2.50 0.51 -0.35
N GLY A 193 -1.58 0.44 0.59
CA GLY A 193 -1.83 -0.02 1.96
C GLY A 193 -2.27 1.07 2.93
N ASP A 194 -2.37 0.71 4.19
CA ASP A 194 -2.71 1.62 5.30
C ASP A 194 -1.50 2.37 5.87
N CYS A 195 -0.31 2.17 5.28
CA CYS A 195 0.98 2.75 5.69
C CYS A 195 1.41 2.37 7.12
N PHE A 196 0.84 1.32 7.70
CA PHE A 196 1.21 0.82 9.02
C PHE A 196 1.31 -0.71 9.05
N HIS A 197 0.28 -1.42 8.54
CA HIS A 197 0.23 -2.88 8.54
C HIS A 197 0.30 -3.44 7.12
N VAL A 198 1.21 -4.38 6.91
CA VAL A 198 1.24 -5.20 5.70
C VAL A 198 0.35 -6.41 5.92
N SER A 199 -0.90 -6.35 5.45
CA SER A 199 -1.79 -7.51 5.48
C SER A 199 -1.34 -8.57 4.46
N ASN A 200 -1.72 -9.85 4.67
CA ASN A 200 -1.45 -10.90 3.67
C ASN A 200 -2.05 -10.53 2.30
N ALA A 201 -3.28 -10.02 2.29
CA ALA A 201 -3.93 -9.61 1.05
C ALA A 201 -3.12 -8.56 0.28
N LEU A 202 -2.54 -7.56 0.97
CA LEU A 202 -1.69 -6.57 0.33
C LEU A 202 -0.34 -7.16 -0.09
N ALA A 203 0.29 -7.96 0.79
CA ALA A 203 1.58 -8.60 0.49
C ALA A 203 1.52 -9.46 -0.77
N THR A 204 0.40 -10.16 -0.97
CA THR A 204 0.23 -11.07 -2.08
C THR A 204 -0.43 -10.45 -3.32
N SER A 205 -0.96 -9.23 -3.23
CA SER A 205 -1.60 -8.54 -4.36
C SER A 205 -0.62 -7.84 -5.30
N ILE A 206 0.67 -7.75 -4.94
CA ILE A 206 1.65 -7.12 -5.83
C ILE A 206 1.70 -7.87 -7.16
N PRO A 207 1.60 -7.15 -8.30
CA PRO A 207 1.77 -7.74 -9.62
C PRO A 207 3.21 -8.24 -9.82
N VAL A 208 3.33 -9.47 -10.30
CA VAL A 208 4.62 -10.09 -10.62
C VAL A 208 4.56 -10.76 -11.99
N PRO A 209 5.62 -10.69 -12.79
CA PRO A 209 5.68 -11.48 -14.02
C PRO A 209 5.91 -12.96 -13.64
N PRO A 210 5.16 -13.92 -14.20
CA PRO A 210 5.38 -15.35 -13.96
C PRO A 210 6.82 -15.78 -14.23
N ALA A 211 7.45 -15.25 -15.26
CA ALA A 211 8.85 -15.50 -15.60
C ALA A 211 9.86 -15.10 -14.47
N ALA A 212 9.45 -14.36 -13.46
CA ALA A 212 10.29 -14.10 -12.29
C ALA A 212 10.50 -15.36 -11.42
N PHE A 213 9.70 -16.42 -11.63
CA PHE A 213 9.72 -17.67 -10.88
C PHE A 213 10.13 -18.87 -11.74
N ASP A 214 10.39 -18.64 -13.03
CA ASP A 214 10.95 -19.64 -13.93
C ASP A 214 12.49 -19.66 -13.78
N ASP A 215 13.11 -20.83 -13.84
CA ASP A 215 14.56 -21.01 -13.75
C ASP A 215 15.28 -20.59 -15.04
#